data_7b8284f8d8e22d78bfc06a7442525dd6
#
_entry.id   7b8284f8d8e22d78bfc06a7442525dd6
#
_cell.length_a   1.000
_cell.length_b   1.000
_cell.length_c   1.000
_cell.angle_alpha   90.00
_cell.angle_beta   90.00
_cell.angle_gamma   90.00
#
_symmetry.space_group_name_H-M   'P 1'
#
loop_
_entity.id
_entity.type
_entity.pdbx_description
1 polymer ?
#
loop_
_entity_poly.entity_id
_entity_poly.type
_entity_poly.pdbx_seq_one_letter_code
_entity_poly.pdbx_strand_id
1 'polypeptide(L)'
;MKGYIEIVDVIGREIMDSRGNPTVEVEVYVEGDTGAYMGRAAVPSGASTGIFEACELRDGDKSRYNGKGVLKAVDAVNGEIAEVVIGMNALDQQAIDKAMIEADGTPNKTKFGANAILGVSLAVAKAAAEALSLPLYNYIGGCNAKTLPMPMMNILNGGAHATNNVEIQEFMIMPVSAPSFREALRRCAEVFHQLKTTLKENGTPAAGVGDEGGYAPNLKKDEDALKVIVQAIEEAGYKPGEDFMIAIDAASSEWWNDEEKCYIQPKSGKKLTQQQLVKMWKNFAEKYPIISLEDGMAEEDWEGWAMLTKALGDKIQLVGDDLLVTNTSRLSKGIELGVANSILIKVNQIGSLTETLDAIQMANRAGYTAVVSHRSGETEDATIADIAVALNAGQIKTGAPSRTDRVAKYNQLLRIEEELGEDVAQFLGKKAFFNLKNK
;
A
#
# COMPACT_ATOMS: atom_id res chain seq x y z
N MET A 1 2.13 -34.43 18.55
CA MET A 1 1.43 -33.15 18.45
C MET A 1 0.52 -33.23 17.24
N LYS A 2 -0.78 -33.14 17.42
CA LYS A 2 -1.69 -32.87 16.31
C LYS A 2 -1.49 -31.38 15.97
N GLY A 3 -1.06 -31.06 14.78
CA GLY A 3 -0.97 -29.67 14.30
C GLY A 3 -2.36 -29.05 14.10
N TYR A 4 -3.15 -28.99 15.17
CA TYR A 4 -4.50 -28.45 15.19
C TYR A 4 -4.59 -27.42 16.31
N ILE A 5 -4.82 -26.19 15.91
CA ILE A 5 -5.06 -25.04 16.79
C ILE A 5 -6.47 -24.54 16.49
N GLU A 6 -7.40 -24.82 17.42
CA GLU A 6 -8.82 -24.55 17.20
C GLU A 6 -9.15 -23.06 17.37
N ILE A 7 -9.89 -22.48 16.44
CA ILE A 7 -10.51 -21.18 16.63
C ILE A 7 -11.69 -21.34 17.58
N VAL A 8 -11.62 -20.70 18.75
CA VAL A 8 -12.65 -20.86 19.80
C VAL A 8 -13.55 -19.64 19.94
N ASP A 9 -13.08 -18.45 19.53
CA ASP A 9 -13.89 -17.23 19.59
C ASP A 9 -13.42 -16.20 18.56
N VAL A 10 -14.35 -15.35 18.09
CA VAL A 10 -14.09 -14.24 17.17
C VAL A 10 -14.88 -13.03 17.62
N ILE A 11 -14.20 -11.91 17.87
CA ILE A 11 -14.80 -10.68 18.36
C ILE A 11 -14.45 -9.51 17.44
N GLY A 12 -15.46 -8.96 16.77
CA GLY A 12 -15.35 -7.73 15.99
C GLY A 12 -15.77 -6.50 16.78
N ARG A 13 -15.11 -5.38 16.53
CA ARG A 13 -15.50 -4.07 17.07
C ARG A 13 -15.25 -2.95 16.09
N GLU A 14 -15.92 -1.83 16.33
CA GLU A 14 -15.66 -0.58 15.62
C GLU A 14 -14.58 0.20 16.35
N ILE A 15 -13.54 0.63 15.63
CA ILE A 15 -12.48 1.53 16.12
C ILE A 15 -12.34 2.75 15.20
N MET A 16 -11.45 3.69 15.52
CA MET A 16 -11.19 4.89 14.71
C MET A 16 -9.97 4.71 13.84
N ASP A 17 -10.05 5.11 12.56
CA ASP A 17 -8.90 5.26 11.67
C ASP A 17 -8.17 6.60 11.87
N SER A 18 -7.03 6.79 11.19
CA SER A 18 -6.20 8.00 11.24
C SER A 18 -6.89 9.28 10.73
N ARG A 19 -8.05 9.16 10.08
CA ARG A 19 -8.88 10.28 9.62
C ARG A 19 -10.07 10.55 10.55
N GLY A 20 -10.21 9.78 11.65
CA GLY A 20 -11.35 9.88 12.54
C GLY A 20 -12.63 9.25 12.00
N ASN A 21 -12.53 8.37 11.00
CA ASN A 21 -13.65 7.55 10.54
C ASN A 21 -13.62 6.18 11.21
N PRO A 22 -14.79 5.55 11.43
CA PRO A 22 -14.80 4.20 11.98
C PRO A 22 -14.25 3.17 10.99
N THR A 23 -13.59 2.15 11.54
CA THR A 23 -13.13 0.96 10.83
C THR A 23 -13.28 -0.29 11.70
N VAL A 24 -13.06 -1.47 11.12
CA VAL A 24 -13.23 -2.76 11.80
C VAL A 24 -11.92 -3.19 12.44
N GLU A 25 -11.99 -3.64 13.70
CA GLU A 25 -10.94 -4.41 14.38
C GLU A 25 -11.51 -5.76 14.80
N VAL A 26 -10.71 -6.80 14.63
CA VAL A 26 -11.10 -8.18 14.98
C VAL A 26 -10.06 -8.79 15.90
N GLU A 27 -10.53 -9.50 16.93
CA GLU A 27 -9.76 -10.43 17.74
C GLU A 27 -10.21 -11.87 17.45
N VAL A 28 -9.26 -12.75 17.23
CA VAL A 28 -9.48 -14.20 17.10
C VAL A 28 -8.75 -14.90 18.24
N TYR A 29 -9.49 -15.70 18.98
CA TYR A 29 -8.96 -16.54 20.06
C TYR A 29 -8.81 -17.98 19.57
N VAL A 30 -7.68 -18.58 19.88
CA VAL A 30 -7.37 -19.96 19.49
C VAL A 30 -6.89 -20.76 20.68
N GLU A 31 -7.18 -22.05 20.68
CA GLU A 31 -6.68 -23.00 21.68
C GLU A 31 -5.84 -24.11 21.01
N GLY A 32 -4.69 -24.38 21.58
CA GLY A 32 -3.78 -25.44 21.20
C GLY A 32 -3.29 -26.22 22.41
N ASP A 33 -2.43 -27.20 22.19
CA ASP A 33 -1.88 -28.06 23.26
C ASP A 33 -1.16 -27.28 24.38
N THR A 34 -0.69 -26.06 24.10
CA THR A 34 0.13 -25.21 24.99
C THR A 34 -0.64 -24.08 25.66
N GLY A 35 -1.91 -23.89 25.33
CA GLY A 35 -2.76 -22.84 25.91
C GLY A 35 -3.62 -22.09 24.91
N ALA A 36 -4.21 -21.00 25.37
CA ALA A 36 -5.01 -20.07 24.56
C ALA A 36 -4.16 -18.91 24.09
N TYR A 37 -4.36 -18.48 22.86
CA TYR A 37 -3.65 -17.36 22.21
C TYR A 37 -4.65 -16.46 21.51
N MET A 38 -4.24 -15.23 21.21
CA MET A 38 -5.10 -14.25 20.57
C MET A 38 -4.33 -13.47 19.47
N GLY A 39 -4.95 -13.35 18.31
CA GLY A 39 -4.51 -12.43 17.27
C GLY A 39 -5.49 -11.26 17.11
N ARG A 40 -4.96 -10.04 16.94
CA ARG A 40 -5.76 -8.83 16.71
C ARG A 40 -5.32 -8.16 15.42
N ALA A 41 -6.29 -7.77 14.59
CA ALA A 41 -6.03 -7.02 13.37
C ALA A 41 -7.05 -5.90 13.18
N ALA A 42 -6.56 -4.74 12.74
CA ALA A 42 -7.38 -3.60 12.36
C ALA A 42 -7.29 -3.37 10.84
N VAL A 43 -8.43 -3.08 10.21
CA VAL A 43 -8.54 -2.98 8.76
C VAL A 43 -8.36 -1.54 8.31
N PRO A 44 -7.49 -1.26 7.29
CA PRO A 44 -7.36 0.08 6.72
C PRO A 44 -8.54 0.43 5.80
N SER A 45 -8.69 1.73 5.48
CA SER A 45 -9.76 2.27 4.65
C SER A 45 -9.25 3.25 3.59
N GLY A 46 -9.71 3.17 2.36
CA GLY A 46 -9.33 4.07 1.27
C GLY A 46 -10.04 5.43 1.32
N ALA A 47 -9.41 6.45 0.70
CA ALA A 47 -10.06 7.73 0.36
C ALA A 47 -10.40 7.77 -1.13
N SER A 48 -9.43 7.58 -1.99
CA SER A 48 -9.61 7.27 -3.40
C SER A 48 -9.69 5.76 -3.57
N THR A 49 -10.70 5.24 -4.24
CA THR A 49 -10.94 3.80 -4.39
C THR A 49 -11.17 3.46 -5.86
N GLY A 50 -10.44 2.48 -6.37
CA GLY A 50 -10.67 1.92 -7.70
C GLY A 50 -12.07 1.28 -7.80
N ILE A 51 -12.72 1.40 -8.93
CA ILE A 51 -14.10 0.88 -9.13
C ILE A 51 -14.19 -0.65 -9.03
N PHE A 52 -13.07 -1.35 -9.10
CA PHE A 52 -12.97 -2.81 -9.02
C PHE A 52 -12.51 -3.33 -7.67
N GLU A 53 -12.35 -2.47 -6.66
CA GLU A 53 -12.04 -2.91 -5.30
C GLU A 53 -13.19 -3.75 -4.70
N ALA A 54 -12.84 -4.70 -3.85
CA ALA A 54 -13.82 -5.42 -3.06
C ALA A 54 -14.57 -4.45 -2.11
N CYS A 55 -15.82 -4.78 -1.79
CA CYS A 55 -16.73 -3.90 -1.06
C CYS A 55 -16.25 -3.64 0.37
N GLU A 56 -15.94 -2.40 0.69
CA GLU A 56 -15.87 -1.94 2.08
C GLU A 56 -17.30 -1.68 2.58
N LEU A 57 -17.81 -2.56 3.43
CA LEU A 57 -19.19 -2.47 3.92
C LEU A 57 -19.33 -1.32 4.93
N ARG A 58 -20.18 -0.35 4.61
CA ARG A 58 -20.54 0.80 5.44
C ARG A 58 -22.02 0.77 5.77
N ASP A 59 -22.40 1.31 6.94
CA ASP A 59 -23.79 1.28 7.43
C ASP A 59 -24.74 2.12 6.56
N GLY A 60 -24.24 3.26 6.04
CA GLY A 60 -25.04 4.21 5.25
C GLY A 60 -26.01 5.06 6.11
N ASP A 61 -26.05 4.85 7.43
CA ASP A 61 -26.86 5.62 8.36
C ASP A 61 -26.22 6.99 8.63
N LYS A 62 -26.77 8.03 8.01
CA LYS A 62 -26.27 9.40 8.13
C LYS A 62 -26.36 9.99 9.53
N SER A 63 -27.20 9.42 10.42
CA SER A 63 -27.29 9.87 11.82
C SER A 63 -26.07 9.47 12.66
N ARG A 64 -25.26 8.53 12.14
CA ARG A 64 -24.09 7.98 12.81
C ARG A 64 -22.88 8.05 11.87
N TYR A 65 -21.80 8.74 12.31
CA TYR A 65 -20.58 8.96 11.51
C TYR A 65 -20.83 9.44 10.07
N ASN A 66 -21.88 10.22 9.84
CA ASN A 66 -22.27 10.71 8.51
C ASN A 66 -22.46 9.58 7.46
N GLY A 67 -22.88 8.39 7.88
CA GLY A 67 -23.08 7.21 7.03
C GLY A 67 -21.87 6.28 6.93
N LYS A 68 -20.74 6.63 7.57
CA LYS A 68 -19.48 5.86 7.49
C LYS A 68 -19.34 4.78 8.57
N GLY A 69 -20.34 4.56 9.44
CA GLY A 69 -20.33 3.49 10.43
C GLY A 69 -20.04 2.12 9.84
N VAL A 70 -19.52 1.18 10.63
CA VAL A 70 -19.15 -0.19 10.20
C VAL A 70 -19.82 -1.28 11.04
N LEU A 71 -20.92 -0.95 11.73
CA LEU A 71 -21.61 -1.93 12.59
C LEU A 71 -22.13 -3.14 11.80
N LYS A 72 -22.57 -2.96 10.55
CA LYS A 72 -22.98 -4.11 9.71
C LYS A 72 -21.84 -5.09 9.46
N ALA A 73 -20.61 -4.58 9.22
CA ALA A 73 -19.43 -5.42 9.09
C ALA A 73 -19.05 -6.07 10.42
N VAL A 74 -19.16 -5.33 11.54
CA VAL A 74 -18.95 -5.87 12.90
C VAL A 74 -19.98 -6.96 13.23
N ASP A 75 -21.25 -6.76 12.90
CA ASP A 75 -22.30 -7.76 13.08
C ASP A 75 -22.03 -9.02 12.25
N ALA A 76 -21.53 -8.86 11.02
CA ALA A 76 -21.12 -10.01 10.18
C ALA A 76 -19.97 -10.80 10.84
N VAL A 77 -18.97 -10.11 11.41
CA VAL A 77 -17.86 -10.75 12.14
C VAL A 77 -18.36 -11.52 13.34
N ASN A 78 -19.20 -10.89 14.20
CA ASN A 78 -19.69 -11.47 15.44
C ASN A 78 -20.82 -12.52 15.24
N GLY A 79 -21.37 -12.60 14.02
CA GLY A 79 -22.44 -13.52 13.64
C GLY A 79 -21.98 -14.58 12.64
N GLU A 80 -22.42 -14.43 11.38
CA GLU A 80 -22.26 -15.47 10.36
C GLU A 80 -20.79 -15.85 10.10
N ILE A 81 -19.84 -14.90 10.15
CA ILE A 81 -18.41 -15.22 9.95
C ILE A 81 -17.89 -16.05 11.14
N ALA A 82 -18.21 -15.65 12.38
CA ALA A 82 -17.82 -16.42 13.57
C ALA A 82 -18.38 -17.86 13.51
N GLU A 83 -19.66 -18.02 13.14
CA GLU A 83 -20.28 -19.35 12.98
C GLU A 83 -19.56 -20.22 11.93
N VAL A 84 -19.02 -19.62 10.88
CA VAL A 84 -18.30 -20.33 9.83
C VAL A 84 -16.90 -20.77 10.27
N VAL A 85 -16.17 -19.95 11.04
CA VAL A 85 -14.75 -20.19 11.31
C VAL A 85 -14.46 -20.80 12.68
N ILE A 86 -15.37 -20.67 13.66
CA ILE A 86 -15.21 -21.33 14.98
C ILE A 86 -15.18 -22.86 14.79
N GLY A 87 -14.23 -23.52 15.45
CA GLY A 87 -13.96 -24.94 15.30
C GLY A 87 -13.00 -25.28 14.15
N MET A 88 -12.64 -24.34 13.27
CA MET A 88 -11.64 -24.57 12.23
C MET A 88 -10.21 -24.54 12.80
N ASN A 89 -9.28 -25.13 12.08
CA ASN A 89 -7.87 -25.10 12.43
C ASN A 89 -7.24 -23.79 11.97
N ALA A 90 -6.78 -22.95 12.89
CA ALA A 90 -6.15 -21.66 12.61
C ALA A 90 -4.89 -21.75 11.72
N LEU A 91 -4.27 -22.93 11.62
CA LEU A 91 -3.11 -23.17 10.74
C LEU A 91 -3.52 -23.33 9.26
N ASP A 92 -4.81 -23.51 8.97
CA ASP A 92 -5.31 -23.71 7.61
C ASP A 92 -5.90 -22.40 7.04
N GLN A 93 -5.05 -21.39 6.90
CA GLN A 93 -5.43 -20.04 6.44
C GLN A 93 -6.26 -20.06 5.15
N GLN A 94 -5.85 -20.89 4.19
CA GLN A 94 -6.52 -20.95 2.89
C GLN A 94 -7.95 -21.51 3.01
N ALA A 95 -8.16 -22.52 3.86
CA ALA A 95 -9.49 -23.07 4.08
C ALA A 95 -10.40 -22.07 4.82
N ILE A 96 -9.86 -21.31 5.77
CA ILE A 96 -10.59 -20.29 6.52
C ILE A 96 -11.03 -19.15 5.59
N ASP A 97 -10.09 -18.58 4.82
CA ASP A 97 -10.39 -17.50 3.88
C ASP A 97 -11.41 -17.95 2.84
N LYS A 98 -11.24 -19.16 2.30
CA LYS A 98 -12.19 -19.75 1.36
C LYS A 98 -13.59 -19.93 1.97
N ALA A 99 -13.68 -20.44 3.19
CA ALA A 99 -14.96 -20.64 3.87
C ALA A 99 -15.71 -19.31 4.06
N MET A 100 -15.02 -18.25 4.45
CA MET A 100 -15.62 -16.91 4.59
C MET A 100 -16.09 -16.35 3.24
N ILE A 101 -15.29 -16.50 2.17
CA ILE A 101 -15.62 -16.03 0.82
C ILE A 101 -16.82 -16.80 0.26
N GLU A 102 -16.88 -18.12 0.44
CA GLU A 102 -18.01 -18.95 0.02
C GLU A 102 -19.29 -18.63 0.79
N ALA A 103 -19.19 -18.30 2.08
CA ALA A 103 -20.34 -17.89 2.91
C ALA A 103 -20.85 -16.48 2.55
N ASP A 104 -19.97 -15.57 2.11
CA ASP A 104 -20.37 -14.30 1.49
C ASP A 104 -21.13 -14.54 0.18
N GLY A 105 -20.61 -15.40 -0.69
CA GLY A 105 -21.23 -15.86 -1.93
C GLY A 105 -21.40 -14.79 -3.01
N THR A 106 -20.84 -13.59 -2.83
CA THR A 106 -20.90 -12.51 -3.82
C THR A 106 -19.53 -12.24 -4.45
N PRO A 107 -19.46 -11.84 -5.73
CA PRO A 107 -18.17 -11.64 -6.41
C PRO A 107 -17.24 -10.60 -5.73
N ASN A 108 -17.84 -9.57 -5.13
CA ASN A 108 -17.11 -8.44 -4.55
C ASN A 108 -17.27 -8.34 -3.02
N LYS A 109 -17.60 -9.44 -2.35
CA LYS A 109 -17.77 -9.50 -0.88
C LYS A 109 -18.80 -8.48 -0.33
N THR A 110 -19.91 -8.31 -1.05
CA THR A 110 -20.92 -7.27 -0.73
C THR A 110 -21.84 -7.67 0.43
N LYS A 111 -21.91 -8.96 0.81
CA LYS A 111 -22.74 -9.45 1.92
C LYS A 111 -22.10 -9.13 3.26
N PHE A 112 -20.86 -9.53 3.48
CA PHE A 112 -20.15 -9.35 4.75
C PHE A 112 -19.27 -8.09 4.74
N GLY A 113 -18.78 -7.70 3.58
CA GLY A 113 -17.75 -6.68 3.39
C GLY A 113 -16.34 -7.25 3.41
N ALA A 114 -15.50 -6.78 2.50
CA ALA A 114 -14.08 -7.10 2.49
C ALA A 114 -13.38 -6.71 3.80
N ASN A 115 -13.84 -5.64 4.45
CA ASN A 115 -13.33 -5.19 5.75
C ASN A 115 -13.60 -6.22 6.87
N ALA A 116 -14.77 -6.84 6.92
CA ALA A 116 -15.08 -7.90 7.88
C ALA A 116 -14.23 -9.15 7.63
N ILE A 117 -14.20 -9.63 6.39
CA ILE A 117 -13.45 -10.83 5.99
C ILE A 117 -11.95 -10.65 6.24
N LEU A 118 -11.37 -9.51 5.84
CA LEU A 118 -9.96 -9.20 6.04
C LEU A 118 -9.58 -9.14 7.52
N GLY A 119 -10.43 -8.51 8.35
CA GLY A 119 -10.19 -8.42 9.78
C GLY A 119 -10.01 -9.80 10.42
N VAL A 120 -10.91 -10.74 10.10
CA VAL A 120 -10.82 -12.13 10.59
C VAL A 120 -9.60 -12.84 9.99
N SER A 121 -9.39 -12.74 8.68
CA SER A 121 -8.27 -13.38 7.97
C SER A 121 -6.91 -13.01 8.58
N LEU A 122 -6.65 -11.73 8.83
CA LEU A 122 -5.41 -11.27 9.43
C LEU A 122 -5.30 -11.61 10.92
N ALA A 123 -6.39 -11.53 11.67
CA ALA A 123 -6.40 -11.89 13.09
C ALA A 123 -6.12 -13.38 13.30
N VAL A 124 -6.66 -14.27 12.44
CA VAL A 124 -6.36 -15.71 12.44
C VAL A 124 -4.86 -15.95 12.22
N ALA A 125 -4.26 -15.31 11.20
CA ALA A 125 -2.83 -15.47 10.92
C ALA A 125 -1.97 -15.06 12.12
N LYS A 126 -2.33 -13.95 12.80
CA LYS A 126 -1.64 -13.49 14.01
C LYS A 126 -1.82 -14.45 15.18
N ALA A 127 -3.04 -14.97 15.41
CA ALA A 127 -3.30 -15.94 16.46
C ALA A 127 -2.52 -17.25 16.24
N ALA A 128 -2.46 -17.72 15.00
CA ALA A 128 -1.69 -18.90 14.62
C ALA A 128 -0.18 -18.69 14.82
N ALA A 129 0.35 -17.52 14.46
CA ALA A 129 1.75 -17.17 14.68
C ALA A 129 2.11 -17.16 16.16
N GLU A 130 1.28 -16.51 17.00
CA GLU A 130 1.43 -16.49 18.46
C GLU A 130 1.40 -17.90 19.07
N ALA A 131 0.46 -18.73 18.64
CA ALA A 131 0.35 -20.12 19.11
C ALA A 131 1.55 -21.00 18.76
N LEU A 132 2.23 -20.66 17.66
CA LEU A 132 3.49 -21.30 17.25
C LEU A 132 4.75 -20.63 17.82
N SER A 133 4.58 -19.51 18.55
CA SER A 133 5.68 -18.67 19.03
C SER A 133 6.60 -18.22 17.90
N LEU A 134 6.02 -17.85 16.76
CA LEU A 134 6.71 -17.34 15.59
C LEU A 134 6.34 -15.87 15.35
N PRO A 135 7.29 -15.01 14.94
CA PRO A 135 6.97 -13.71 14.38
C PRO A 135 6.05 -13.85 13.15
N LEU A 136 5.15 -12.89 12.94
CA LEU A 136 4.16 -12.99 11.86
C LEU A 136 4.82 -13.12 10.48
N TYR A 137 5.87 -12.33 10.20
CA TYR A 137 6.58 -12.41 8.92
C TYR A 137 7.20 -13.80 8.68
N ASN A 138 7.68 -14.47 9.74
CA ASN A 138 8.25 -15.81 9.65
C ASN A 138 7.16 -16.89 9.51
N TYR A 139 6.02 -16.74 10.22
CA TYR A 139 4.85 -17.62 10.05
C TYR A 139 4.32 -17.62 8.62
N ILE A 140 4.14 -16.42 8.02
CA ILE A 140 3.63 -16.29 6.65
C ILE A 140 4.66 -16.68 5.61
N GLY A 141 5.92 -16.24 5.76
CA GLY A 141 6.96 -16.36 4.73
C GLY A 141 7.91 -17.55 4.89
N GLY A 142 7.82 -18.25 6.03
CA GLY A 142 8.72 -19.36 6.37
C GLY A 142 10.18 -18.92 6.58
N CYS A 143 11.08 -19.88 6.57
CA CYS A 143 12.51 -19.68 6.88
C CYS A 143 13.28 -18.81 5.85
N ASN A 144 12.67 -18.43 4.74
CA ASN A 144 13.31 -17.58 3.72
C ASN A 144 12.88 -16.11 3.78
N ALA A 145 12.02 -15.73 4.72
CA ALA A 145 11.59 -14.35 4.93
C ALA A 145 12.74 -13.54 5.55
N LYS A 146 13.38 -12.65 4.78
CA LYS A 146 14.60 -11.94 5.19
C LYS A 146 14.88 -10.62 4.49
N THR A 147 14.06 -10.25 3.48
CA THR A 147 14.29 -9.05 2.69
C THR A 147 13.50 -7.89 3.28
N LEU A 148 14.21 -6.91 3.84
CA LEU A 148 13.63 -5.64 4.26
C LEU A 148 13.24 -4.84 3.02
N PRO A 149 12.01 -4.30 2.96
CA PRO A 149 11.55 -3.58 1.78
C PRO A 149 12.17 -2.18 1.67
N MET A 150 12.44 -1.74 0.44
CA MET A 150 12.78 -0.36 0.10
C MET A 150 11.58 0.54 0.43
N PRO A 151 11.74 1.57 1.29
CA PRO A 151 10.64 2.50 1.54
C PRO A 151 10.44 3.45 0.34
N MET A 152 9.20 3.53 -0.15
CA MET A 152 8.70 4.58 -1.01
C MET A 152 8.05 5.62 -0.10
N MET A 153 8.85 6.59 0.38
CA MET A 153 8.44 7.47 1.47
C MET A 153 7.80 8.75 0.94
N ASN A 154 6.50 8.88 1.12
CA ASN A 154 5.72 10.03 0.66
C ASN A 154 6.05 11.28 1.50
N ILE A 155 6.71 12.26 0.90
CA ILE A 155 7.17 13.47 1.60
C ILE A 155 6.47 14.76 1.14
N LEU A 156 5.77 14.72 -0.02
CA LEU A 156 4.99 15.84 -0.53
C LEU A 156 3.70 15.36 -1.17
N ASN A 157 2.58 15.94 -0.76
CA ASN A 157 1.23 15.59 -1.19
C ASN A 157 0.60 16.68 -2.06
N GLY A 158 -0.19 16.23 -3.04
CA GLY A 158 -1.11 17.01 -3.85
C GLY A 158 -2.39 16.22 -4.14
N GLY A 159 -2.97 16.39 -5.31
CA GLY A 159 -4.17 15.66 -5.75
C GLY A 159 -5.31 15.70 -4.74
N ALA A 160 -5.99 14.60 -4.53
CA ALA A 160 -7.05 14.44 -3.54
C ALA A 160 -6.54 14.43 -2.08
N HIS A 161 -5.24 14.16 -1.87
CA HIS A 161 -4.63 14.10 -0.54
C HIS A 161 -4.26 15.46 0.07
N ALA A 162 -4.42 16.55 -0.67
CA ALA A 162 -4.10 17.90 -0.19
C ALA A 162 -5.00 18.98 -0.83
N THR A 163 -5.32 20.01 -0.05
CA THR A 163 -6.11 21.16 -0.51
C THR A 163 -5.26 22.23 -1.22
N ASN A 164 -4.07 21.89 -1.69
CA ASN A 164 -3.18 22.75 -2.44
C ASN A 164 -3.47 22.72 -3.96
N ASN A 165 -2.62 23.36 -4.75
CA ASN A 165 -2.78 23.48 -6.22
C ASN A 165 -1.92 22.47 -7.03
N VAL A 166 -1.35 21.47 -6.39
CA VAL A 166 -0.55 20.40 -7.04
C VAL A 166 -1.50 19.31 -7.53
N GLU A 167 -1.43 18.93 -8.80
CA GLU A 167 -2.32 17.92 -9.42
C GLU A 167 -1.94 16.49 -9.05
N ILE A 168 -0.64 16.20 -9.09
CA ILE A 168 -0.07 14.89 -8.76
C ILE A 168 -0.28 14.59 -7.27
N GLN A 169 -0.75 13.38 -6.96
CA GLN A 169 -1.20 13.01 -5.63
C GLN A 169 -0.07 12.84 -4.63
N GLU A 170 1.01 12.15 -5.02
CA GLU A 170 2.12 11.84 -4.12
C GLU A 170 3.47 11.96 -4.80
N PHE A 171 4.43 12.51 -4.06
CA PHE A 171 5.85 12.51 -4.42
C PHE A 171 6.64 11.82 -3.30
N MET A 172 7.30 10.74 -3.68
CA MET A 172 8.01 9.85 -2.75
C MET A 172 9.50 9.87 -3.02
N ILE A 173 10.30 9.68 -1.97
CA ILE A 173 11.74 9.45 -2.06
C ILE A 173 12.07 7.99 -1.75
N MET A 174 13.09 7.46 -2.44
CA MET A 174 13.56 6.09 -2.31
C MET A 174 15.07 6.08 -2.09
N PRO A 175 15.57 5.65 -0.92
CA PRO A 175 17.00 5.70 -0.54
C PRO A 175 17.77 4.50 -1.12
N VAL A 176 17.97 4.47 -2.44
CA VAL A 176 18.45 3.30 -3.21
C VAL A 176 19.89 2.89 -2.91
N SER A 177 20.72 3.75 -2.30
CA SER A 177 22.11 3.45 -1.93
C SER A 177 22.27 3.10 -0.45
N ALA A 178 21.20 3.08 0.34
CA ALA A 178 21.33 2.78 1.76
C ALA A 178 21.78 1.32 1.96
N PRO A 179 22.68 1.05 2.94
CA PRO A 179 23.20 -0.29 3.18
C PRO A 179 22.25 -1.20 3.99
N SER A 180 21.27 -0.62 4.69
CA SER A 180 20.30 -1.33 5.55
C SER A 180 18.99 -0.56 5.60
N PHE A 181 17.93 -1.18 6.11
CA PHE A 181 16.63 -0.52 6.28
C PHE A 181 16.73 0.62 7.32
N ARG A 182 17.44 0.41 8.43
CA ARG A 182 17.71 1.43 9.46
C ARG A 182 18.33 2.70 8.86
N GLU A 183 19.36 2.53 8.03
CA GLU A 183 20.02 3.64 7.35
C GLU A 183 19.12 4.27 6.29
N ALA A 184 18.32 3.48 5.59
CA ALA A 184 17.32 3.97 4.65
C ALA A 184 16.31 4.91 5.34
N LEU A 185 15.75 4.47 6.48
CA LEU A 185 14.80 5.25 7.27
C LEU A 185 15.44 6.54 7.82
N ARG A 186 16.67 6.46 8.36
CA ARG A 186 17.40 7.63 8.85
C ARG A 186 17.57 8.68 7.76
N ARG A 187 18.10 8.28 6.60
CA ARG A 187 18.33 9.19 5.46
C ARG A 187 17.03 9.83 4.96
N CYS A 188 15.96 9.06 4.89
CA CYS A 188 14.63 9.58 4.53
C CYS A 188 14.13 10.64 5.52
N ALA A 189 14.30 10.41 6.83
CA ALA A 189 13.90 11.37 7.86
C ALA A 189 14.71 12.69 7.74
N GLU A 190 16.02 12.61 7.46
CA GLU A 190 16.87 13.78 7.24
C GLU A 190 16.42 14.62 6.04
N VAL A 191 16.14 13.97 4.89
CA VAL A 191 15.59 14.64 3.71
C VAL A 191 14.21 15.23 3.98
N PHE A 192 13.34 14.52 4.70
CA PHE A 192 12.01 15.02 5.07
C PHE A 192 12.10 16.29 5.92
N HIS A 193 12.99 16.32 6.92
CA HIS A 193 13.19 17.53 7.73
C HIS A 193 13.82 18.65 6.93
N GLN A 194 14.78 18.36 6.06
CA GLN A 194 15.37 19.35 5.17
C GLN A 194 14.33 19.94 4.22
N LEU A 195 13.43 19.12 3.65
CA LEU A 195 12.36 19.62 2.77
C LEU A 195 11.49 20.69 3.44
N LYS A 196 11.21 20.56 4.74
CA LYS A 196 10.49 21.61 5.50
C LYS A 196 11.24 22.94 5.50
N THR A 197 12.54 22.89 5.69
CA THR A 197 13.43 24.05 5.68
C THR A 197 13.49 24.69 4.29
N THR A 198 13.76 23.88 3.27
CA THR A 198 13.82 24.28 1.86
C THR A 198 12.52 24.94 1.38
N LEU A 199 11.35 24.36 1.72
CA LEU A 199 10.04 24.94 1.40
C LEU A 199 9.86 26.33 2.04
N LYS A 200 10.29 26.51 3.30
CA LYS A 200 10.22 27.79 4.00
C LYS A 200 11.12 28.83 3.36
N GLU A 201 12.35 28.48 3.03
CA GLU A 201 13.34 29.36 2.40
C GLU A 201 12.93 29.77 0.99
N ASN A 202 12.27 28.87 0.24
CA ASN A 202 11.72 29.16 -1.09
C ASN A 202 10.42 29.99 -1.04
N GLY A 203 9.95 30.38 0.16
CA GLY A 203 8.74 31.19 0.32
C GLY A 203 7.43 30.42 0.06
N THR A 204 7.47 29.09 0.10
CA THR A 204 6.32 28.19 -0.07
C THR A 204 6.16 27.25 1.13
N PRO A 205 6.06 27.78 2.37
CA PRO A 205 5.96 26.93 3.55
C PRO A 205 4.70 26.06 3.48
N ALA A 206 4.80 24.80 3.91
CA ALA A 206 3.64 23.95 4.07
C ALA A 206 2.87 24.37 5.33
N ALA A 207 1.57 24.58 5.21
CA ALA A 207 0.70 24.91 6.36
C ALA A 207 0.45 23.70 7.27
N GLY A 208 0.70 22.47 6.77
CA GLY A 208 0.49 21.22 7.47
C GLY A 208 0.99 20.03 6.65
N VAL A 209 0.54 18.85 7.05
CA VAL A 209 0.78 17.60 6.33
C VAL A 209 -0.54 17.02 5.81
N GLY A 210 -0.46 16.26 4.72
CA GLY A 210 -1.60 15.51 4.16
C GLY A 210 -1.95 14.28 5.01
N ASP A 211 -2.92 13.50 4.53
CA ASP A 211 -3.41 12.30 5.22
C ASP A 211 -2.31 11.26 5.44
N GLU A 212 -1.30 11.24 4.59
CA GLU A 212 -0.18 10.30 4.65
C GLU A 212 1.10 10.89 5.28
N GLY A 213 1.01 12.08 5.86
CA GLY A 213 2.09 12.72 6.61
C GLY A 213 3.06 13.55 5.77
N GLY A 214 2.96 13.54 4.43
CA GLY A 214 3.75 14.40 3.54
C GLY A 214 3.34 15.88 3.63
N TYR A 215 4.28 16.80 3.35
CA TYR A 215 3.97 18.24 3.32
C TYR A 215 3.03 18.58 2.16
N ALA A 216 2.18 19.58 2.37
CA ALA A 216 1.21 20.04 1.38
C ALA A 216 1.40 21.54 1.02
N PRO A 217 2.52 21.92 0.37
CA PRO A 217 2.78 23.30 -0.02
C PRO A 217 1.92 23.74 -1.22
N ASN A 218 1.65 25.04 -1.34
CA ASN A 218 1.14 25.61 -2.58
C ASN A 218 2.27 25.89 -3.54
N LEU A 219 2.31 25.16 -4.66
CA LEU A 219 3.32 25.30 -5.71
C LEU A 219 2.67 25.78 -7.01
N LYS A 220 3.44 26.40 -7.91
CA LYS A 220 2.89 26.92 -9.17
C LYS A 220 2.51 25.81 -10.16
N LYS A 221 3.18 24.67 -10.12
CA LYS A 221 2.99 23.49 -10.98
C LYS A 221 3.64 22.26 -10.35
N ASP A 222 3.23 21.07 -10.81
CA ASP A 222 3.73 19.78 -10.33
C ASP A 222 5.26 19.65 -10.46
N GLU A 223 5.84 20.19 -11.54
CA GLU A 223 7.29 20.17 -11.73
C GLU A 223 8.06 20.90 -10.61
N ASP A 224 7.46 21.87 -9.95
CA ASP A 224 8.11 22.58 -8.85
C ASP A 224 8.20 21.70 -7.59
N ALA A 225 7.33 20.70 -7.44
CA ALA A 225 7.46 19.66 -6.40
C ALA A 225 8.73 18.82 -6.64
N LEU A 226 8.97 18.39 -7.89
CA LEU A 226 10.16 17.63 -8.22
C LEU A 226 11.44 18.43 -7.97
N LYS A 227 11.44 19.73 -8.32
CA LYS A 227 12.60 20.62 -8.10
C LYS A 227 12.92 20.80 -6.62
N VAL A 228 11.89 21.06 -5.79
CA VAL A 228 12.11 21.29 -4.36
C VAL A 228 12.54 20.02 -3.64
N ILE A 229 12.08 18.84 -4.09
CA ILE A 229 12.54 17.56 -3.55
C ILE A 229 14.00 17.30 -3.93
N VAL A 230 14.39 17.52 -5.18
CA VAL A 230 15.80 17.40 -5.61
C VAL A 230 16.68 18.36 -4.81
N GLN A 231 16.28 19.62 -4.65
CA GLN A 231 16.98 20.60 -3.82
C GLN A 231 17.12 20.12 -2.37
N ALA A 232 16.06 19.60 -1.77
CA ALA A 232 16.09 19.11 -0.38
C ALA A 232 17.01 17.88 -0.21
N ILE A 233 17.10 17.00 -1.21
CA ILE A 233 18.04 15.87 -1.22
C ILE A 233 19.47 16.38 -1.23
N GLU A 234 19.78 17.35 -2.11
CA GLU A 234 21.13 17.95 -2.22
C GLU A 234 21.51 18.71 -0.94
N GLU A 235 20.62 19.52 -0.40
CA GLU A 235 20.84 20.29 0.85
C GLU A 235 20.97 19.39 2.08
N ALA A 236 20.35 18.19 2.07
CA ALA A 236 20.55 17.16 3.09
C ALA A 236 21.92 16.42 2.93
N GLY A 237 22.71 16.74 1.90
CA GLY A 237 24.03 16.17 1.66
C GLY A 237 24.02 14.87 0.86
N TYR A 238 22.91 14.53 0.19
CA TYR A 238 22.76 13.34 -0.65
C TYR A 238 22.73 13.70 -2.14
N LYS A 239 22.97 12.69 -2.99
CA LYS A 239 23.02 12.85 -4.45
C LYS A 239 21.74 12.31 -5.09
N PRO A 240 20.91 13.18 -5.73
CA PRO A 240 19.78 12.74 -6.54
C PRO A 240 20.24 11.84 -7.69
N GLY A 241 19.56 10.70 -7.90
CA GLY A 241 19.90 9.72 -8.92
C GLY A 241 20.94 8.67 -8.49
N GLU A 242 21.75 8.96 -7.47
CA GLU A 242 22.72 8.02 -6.90
C GLU A 242 22.24 7.48 -5.54
N ASP A 243 22.02 8.39 -4.57
CA ASP A 243 21.58 8.03 -3.21
C ASP A 243 20.08 7.91 -3.11
N PHE A 244 19.36 8.81 -3.76
CA PHE A 244 17.91 8.86 -3.78
C PHE A 244 17.37 8.88 -5.20
N MET A 245 16.34 8.08 -5.42
CA MET A 245 15.45 8.18 -6.57
C MET A 245 14.10 8.75 -6.12
N ILE A 246 13.29 9.18 -7.08
CA ILE A 246 11.93 9.72 -6.85
C ILE A 246 10.92 8.71 -7.38
N ALA A 247 9.84 8.52 -6.63
CA ALA A 247 8.63 7.84 -7.10
C ALA A 247 7.45 8.81 -7.08
N ILE A 248 6.52 8.61 -8.00
CA ILE A 248 5.32 9.42 -8.17
C ILE A 248 4.09 8.51 -8.12
N ASP A 249 3.04 8.94 -7.43
CA ASP A 249 1.69 8.46 -7.63
C ASP A 249 0.85 9.56 -8.24
N ALA A 250 0.40 9.34 -9.47
CA ALA A 250 -0.35 10.33 -10.23
C ALA A 250 -1.85 10.29 -9.96
N ALA A 251 -2.38 9.13 -9.57
CA ALA A 251 -3.82 8.87 -9.45
C ALA A 251 -4.61 9.36 -10.67
N SER A 252 -4.13 9.05 -11.87
CA SER A 252 -4.65 9.65 -13.13
C SER A 252 -6.09 9.27 -13.45
N SER A 253 -6.67 8.27 -12.78
CA SER A 253 -8.10 7.95 -12.87
C SER A 253 -8.96 9.14 -12.46
N GLU A 254 -8.51 9.96 -11.51
CA GLU A 254 -9.16 11.19 -11.07
C GLU A 254 -9.21 12.30 -12.15
N TRP A 255 -8.37 12.20 -13.18
CA TRP A 255 -8.29 13.16 -14.28
C TRP A 255 -9.07 12.72 -15.52
N TRP A 256 -9.47 11.43 -15.58
CA TRP A 256 -10.13 10.88 -16.77
C TRP A 256 -11.55 11.41 -16.93
N ASN A 257 -11.87 11.87 -18.12
CA ASN A 257 -13.20 12.31 -18.50
C ASN A 257 -13.76 11.39 -19.59
N ASP A 258 -14.79 10.62 -19.24
CA ASP A 258 -15.39 9.64 -20.14
C ASP A 258 -16.13 10.24 -21.33
N GLU A 259 -16.67 11.44 -21.20
CA GLU A 259 -17.40 12.11 -22.28
C GLU A 259 -16.43 12.66 -23.32
N GLU A 260 -15.33 13.30 -22.86
CA GLU A 260 -14.34 13.91 -23.75
C GLU A 260 -13.23 12.94 -24.16
N LYS A 261 -13.15 11.75 -23.54
CA LYS A 261 -12.08 10.74 -23.76
C LYS A 261 -10.67 11.33 -23.65
N CYS A 262 -10.47 12.16 -22.65
CA CYS A 262 -9.19 12.80 -22.35
C CYS A 262 -9.00 12.99 -20.85
N TYR A 263 -7.81 13.38 -20.45
CA TYR A 263 -7.46 13.70 -19.07
C TYR A 263 -7.68 15.19 -18.83
N ILE A 264 -8.44 15.55 -17.81
CA ILE A 264 -8.69 16.93 -17.38
C ILE A 264 -8.16 17.07 -15.96
N GLN A 265 -7.07 17.81 -15.80
CA GLN A 265 -6.47 18.03 -14.48
C GLN A 265 -7.45 18.87 -13.61
N PRO A 266 -7.88 18.38 -12.44
CA PRO A 266 -9.00 18.97 -11.70
C PRO A 266 -8.77 20.40 -11.21
N LYS A 267 -7.52 20.73 -10.85
CA LYS A 267 -7.17 22.03 -10.24
C LYS A 267 -6.85 23.12 -11.29
N SER A 268 -6.20 22.74 -12.38
CA SER A 268 -5.80 23.66 -13.45
C SER A 268 -6.78 23.71 -14.63
N GLY A 269 -7.65 22.71 -14.77
CA GLY A 269 -8.53 22.54 -15.94
C GLY A 269 -7.77 22.18 -17.23
N LYS A 270 -6.50 21.84 -17.15
CA LYS A 270 -5.69 21.50 -18.32
C LYS A 270 -6.13 20.18 -18.92
N LYS A 271 -6.42 20.18 -20.23
CA LYS A 271 -6.78 18.98 -20.99
C LYS A 271 -5.55 18.37 -21.64
N LEU A 272 -5.44 17.05 -21.54
CA LEU A 272 -4.35 16.24 -22.11
C LEU A 272 -4.94 15.01 -22.80
N THR A 273 -4.51 14.76 -24.02
CA THR A 273 -4.72 13.44 -24.65
C THR A 273 -3.81 12.39 -24.01
N GLN A 274 -4.08 11.10 -24.25
CA GLN A 274 -3.22 9.99 -23.84
C GLN A 274 -1.75 10.24 -24.24
N GLN A 275 -1.52 10.60 -25.50
CA GLN A 275 -0.18 10.86 -26.05
C GLN A 275 0.52 12.04 -25.34
N GLN A 276 -0.25 13.09 -25.02
CA GLN A 276 0.29 14.25 -24.31
C GLN A 276 0.65 13.92 -22.87
N LEU A 277 -0.16 13.09 -22.19
CA LEU A 277 0.11 12.62 -20.84
C LEU A 277 1.36 11.72 -20.81
N VAL A 278 1.46 10.74 -21.69
CA VAL A 278 2.67 9.89 -21.85
C VAL A 278 3.91 10.74 -22.13
N LYS A 279 3.80 11.77 -22.99
CA LYS A 279 4.91 12.69 -23.26
C LYS A 279 5.30 13.49 -22.01
N MET A 280 4.35 13.89 -21.18
CA MET A 280 4.62 14.59 -19.92
C MET A 280 5.44 13.70 -18.97
N TRP A 281 5.00 12.44 -18.76
CA TRP A 281 5.74 11.48 -17.94
C TRP A 281 7.14 11.20 -18.48
N LYS A 282 7.27 11.04 -19.79
CA LYS A 282 8.58 10.86 -20.42
C LYS A 282 9.52 12.03 -20.15
N ASN A 283 9.02 13.26 -20.30
CA ASN A 283 9.83 14.47 -20.03
C ASN A 283 10.26 14.56 -18.56
N PHE A 284 9.39 14.19 -17.61
CA PHE A 284 9.73 14.17 -16.19
C PHE A 284 10.78 13.09 -15.88
N ALA A 285 10.63 11.88 -16.43
CA ALA A 285 11.58 10.78 -16.22
C ALA A 285 12.97 11.05 -16.88
N GLU A 286 13.02 11.86 -17.94
CA GLU A 286 14.28 12.27 -18.58
C GLU A 286 14.98 13.40 -17.80
N LYS A 287 14.23 14.22 -17.07
CA LYS A 287 14.75 15.43 -16.42
C LYS A 287 15.06 15.23 -14.93
N TYR A 288 14.35 14.34 -14.27
CA TYR A 288 14.45 14.07 -12.83
C TYR A 288 14.78 12.60 -12.57
N PRO A 289 15.38 12.26 -11.44
CA PRO A 289 15.74 10.88 -11.11
C PRO A 289 14.52 10.04 -10.70
N ILE A 290 13.51 9.97 -11.57
CA ILE A 290 12.28 9.18 -11.35
C ILE A 290 12.57 7.73 -11.69
N ILE A 291 12.27 6.81 -10.76
CA ILE A 291 12.42 5.37 -10.92
C ILE A 291 11.08 4.63 -10.91
N SER A 292 10.01 5.25 -10.39
CA SER A 292 8.69 4.63 -10.30
C SER A 292 7.59 5.64 -10.57
N LEU A 293 6.59 5.23 -11.34
CA LEU A 293 5.35 5.96 -11.62
C LEU A 293 4.16 5.04 -11.38
N GLU A 294 3.33 5.40 -10.42
CA GLU A 294 2.09 4.72 -10.08
C GLU A 294 0.92 5.44 -10.75
N ASP A 295 0.00 4.65 -11.29
CA ASP A 295 -1.24 5.07 -11.96
C ASP A 295 -1.06 6.29 -12.88
N GLY A 296 -0.03 6.20 -13.74
CA GLY A 296 0.26 7.22 -14.74
C GLY A 296 -0.81 7.36 -15.85
N MET A 297 -1.75 6.42 -15.92
CA MET A 297 -2.93 6.42 -16.78
C MET A 297 -4.14 5.94 -15.97
N ALA A 298 -5.36 6.20 -16.44
CA ALA A 298 -6.60 5.80 -15.77
C ALA A 298 -6.79 4.27 -15.76
N GLU A 299 -7.55 3.77 -14.78
CA GLU A 299 -7.76 2.35 -14.48
C GLU A 299 -8.40 1.51 -15.61
N GLU A 300 -9.11 2.13 -16.55
CA GLU A 300 -9.69 1.47 -17.72
C GLU A 300 -9.06 1.93 -19.05
N ASP A 301 -8.06 2.81 -19.01
CA ASP A 301 -7.33 3.24 -20.22
C ASP A 301 -6.19 2.28 -20.58
N TRP A 302 -6.55 1.03 -20.92
CA TRP A 302 -5.60 -0.03 -21.29
C TRP A 302 -4.73 0.33 -22.50
N GLU A 303 -5.25 1.13 -23.45
CA GLU A 303 -4.48 1.62 -24.60
C GLU A 303 -3.43 2.65 -24.16
N GLY A 304 -3.81 3.58 -23.27
CA GLY A 304 -2.88 4.53 -22.68
C GLY A 304 -1.79 3.84 -21.89
N TRP A 305 -2.14 2.82 -21.09
CA TRP A 305 -1.18 1.99 -20.37
C TRP A 305 -0.21 1.27 -21.30
N ALA A 306 -0.68 0.73 -22.43
CA ALA A 306 0.18 0.11 -23.41
C ALA A 306 1.18 1.12 -24.03
N MET A 307 0.70 2.35 -24.33
CA MET A 307 1.57 3.43 -24.80
C MET A 307 2.61 3.83 -23.75
N LEU A 308 2.20 3.98 -22.49
CA LEU A 308 3.08 4.33 -21.37
C LEU A 308 4.15 3.25 -21.14
N THR A 309 3.72 1.98 -21.12
CA THR A 309 4.62 0.84 -20.91
C THR A 309 5.65 0.73 -22.03
N LYS A 310 5.23 0.91 -23.28
CA LYS A 310 6.15 0.94 -24.43
C LYS A 310 7.17 2.09 -24.33
N ALA A 311 6.76 3.24 -23.80
CA ALA A 311 7.63 4.42 -23.72
C ALA A 311 8.63 4.37 -22.57
N LEU A 312 8.25 3.81 -21.42
CA LEU A 312 8.98 3.94 -20.17
C LEU A 312 9.26 2.61 -19.44
N GLY A 313 8.54 1.54 -19.72
CA GLY A 313 8.57 0.29 -18.93
C GLY A 313 9.93 -0.40 -18.82
N ASP A 314 10.85 -0.18 -19.77
CA ASP A 314 12.22 -0.69 -19.69
C ASP A 314 13.13 0.17 -18.78
N LYS A 315 12.71 1.41 -18.46
CA LYS A 315 13.52 2.42 -17.78
C LYS A 315 13.09 2.66 -16.34
N ILE A 316 11.78 2.67 -16.10
CA ILE A 316 11.20 2.93 -14.78
C ILE A 316 10.13 1.90 -14.45
N GLN A 317 9.89 1.71 -13.17
CA GLN A 317 8.79 0.91 -12.66
C GLN A 317 7.46 1.63 -12.94
N LEU A 318 6.51 0.90 -13.50
CA LEU A 318 5.14 1.35 -13.77
C LEU A 318 4.19 0.53 -12.91
N VAL A 319 3.69 1.14 -11.84
CA VAL A 319 2.87 0.48 -10.83
C VAL A 319 1.40 0.65 -11.17
N GLY A 320 0.66 -0.46 -11.26
CA GLY A 320 -0.80 -0.44 -11.32
C GLY A 320 -1.38 -0.56 -9.92
N ASP A 321 -2.03 0.49 -9.42
CA ASP A 321 -2.87 0.49 -8.22
C ASP A 321 -4.34 0.28 -8.63
N ASP A 322 -5.04 1.33 -9.03
CA ASP A 322 -6.45 1.24 -9.49
C ASP A 322 -6.59 0.33 -10.73
N LEU A 323 -5.58 0.28 -11.58
CA LEU A 323 -5.54 -0.62 -12.73
C LEU A 323 -5.70 -2.09 -12.33
N LEU A 324 -5.03 -2.53 -11.26
CA LEU A 324 -4.89 -3.96 -10.89
C LEU A 324 -5.60 -4.34 -9.59
N VAL A 325 -5.84 -3.41 -8.69
CA VAL A 325 -6.58 -3.50 -7.41
C VAL A 325 -6.29 -4.77 -6.59
N THR A 326 -5.03 -5.20 -6.54
CA THR A 326 -4.60 -6.44 -5.85
C THR A 326 -5.37 -7.69 -6.34
N ASN A 327 -5.97 -7.64 -7.52
CA ASN A 327 -6.87 -8.66 -8.07
C ASN A 327 -6.17 -9.51 -9.14
N THR A 328 -6.10 -10.84 -8.92
CA THR A 328 -5.42 -11.76 -9.82
C THR A 328 -5.99 -11.80 -11.23
N SER A 329 -7.30 -11.58 -11.40
CA SER A 329 -7.93 -11.55 -12.74
C SER A 329 -7.52 -10.30 -13.52
N ARG A 330 -7.47 -9.13 -12.85
CA ARG A 330 -7.00 -7.89 -13.48
C ARG A 330 -5.50 -7.93 -13.74
N LEU A 331 -4.73 -8.51 -12.82
CA LEU A 331 -3.30 -8.72 -12.99
C LEU A 331 -3.02 -9.65 -14.19
N SER A 332 -3.75 -10.77 -14.34
CA SER A 332 -3.66 -11.65 -15.49
C SER A 332 -3.89 -10.91 -16.80
N LYS A 333 -4.93 -10.08 -16.87
CA LYS A 333 -5.21 -9.22 -18.02
C LYS A 333 -4.05 -8.26 -18.31
N GLY A 334 -3.49 -7.62 -17.28
CA GLY A 334 -2.33 -6.73 -17.44
C GLY A 334 -1.11 -7.43 -17.98
N ILE A 335 -0.82 -8.63 -17.48
CA ILE A 335 0.28 -9.49 -17.95
C ILE A 335 0.07 -9.91 -19.41
N GLU A 336 -1.13 -10.35 -19.77
CA GLU A 336 -1.47 -10.75 -21.14
C GLU A 336 -1.34 -9.60 -22.15
N LEU A 337 -1.73 -8.40 -21.74
CA LEU A 337 -1.60 -7.19 -22.56
C LEU A 337 -0.18 -6.59 -22.55
N GLY A 338 0.69 -7.05 -21.65
CA GLY A 338 2.04 -6.51 -21.49
C GLY A 338 2.05 -5.06 -21.01
N VAL A 339 1.15 -4.68 -20.11
CA VAL A 339 1.01 -3.33 -19.58
C VAL A 339 1.39 -3.26 -18.11
N ALA A 340 1.97 -2.15 -17.68
CA ALA A 340 2.64 -1.99 -16.39
C ALA A 340 3.84 -2.95 -16.25
N ASN A 341 4.51 -2.98 -15.11
CA ASN A 341 5.57 -3.93 -14.76
C ASN A 341 5.70 -4.09 -13.24
N SER A 342 4.71 -3.59 -12.50
CA SER A 342 4.61 -3.66 -11.05
C SER A 342 3.15 -3.60 -10.63
N ILE A 343 2.82 -4.18 -9.48
CA ILE A 343 1.50 -4.09 -8.86
C ILE A 343 1.63 -3.45 -7.48
N LEU A 344 0.68 -2.57 -7.13
CA LEU A 344 0.48 -2.14 -5.76
C LEU A 344 -0.37 -3.17 -5.03
N ILE A 345 0.00 -3.51 -3.81
CA ILE A 345 -0.67 -4.52 -2.98
C ILE A 345 -1.32 -3.84 -1.78
N LYS A 346 -2.63 -3.73 -1.81
CA LYS A 346 -3.46 -3.22 -0.73
C LYS A 346 -4.36 -4.33 -0.23
N VAL A 347 -4.11 -4.85 0.95
CA VAL A 347 -4.80 -6.04 1.49
C VAL A 347 -6.32 -5.91 1.51
N ASN A 348 -6.85 -4.70 1.73
CA ASN A 348 -8.29 -4.45 1.77
C ASN A 348 -8.95 -4.29 0.39
N GLN A 349 -8.19 -4.06 -0.70
CA GLN A 349 -8.73 -4.02 -2.06
C GLN A 349 -9.27 -5.39 -2.50
N ILE A 350 -8.70 -6.46 -1.96
CA ILE A 350 -9.13 -7.84 -2.25
C ILE A 350 -9.82 -8.51 -1.05
N GLY A 351 -9.38 -8.24 0.19
CA GLY A 351 -10.11 -8.55 1.43
C GLY A 351 -9.80 -9.90 2.06
N SER A 352 -8.71 -10.59 1.70
CA SER A 352 -8.17 -11.72 2.43
C SER A 352 -6.64 -11.83 2.30
N LEU A 353 -6.01 -12.48 3.28
CA LEU A 353 -4.57 -12.73 3.23
C LEU A 353 -4.24 -13.68 2.07
N THR A 354 -4.98 -14.76 1.91
CA THR A 354 -4.75 -15.75 0.85
C THR A 354 -4.75 -15.11 -0.55
N GLU A 355 -5.77 -14.32 -0.89
CA GLU A 355 -5.84 -13.66 -2.21
C GLU A 355 -4.72 -12.61 -2.37
N THR A 356 -4.32 -11.95 -1.28
CA THR A 356 -3.17 -11.00 -1.28
C THR A 356 -1.86 -11.73 -1.62
N LEU A 357 -1.62 -12.88 -0.99
CA LEU A 357 -0.42 -13.70 -1.25
C LEU A 357 -0.41 -14.23 -2.69
N ASP A 358 -1.56 -14.65 -3.20
CA ASP A 358 -1.72 -15.12 -4.58
C ASP A 358 -1.40 -14.02 -5.60
N ALA A 359 -1.84 -12.78 -5.35
CA ALA A 359 -1.55 -11.65 -6.22
C ALA A 359 -0.04 -11.33 -6.26
N ILE A 360 0.63 -11.30 -5.10
CA ILE A 360 2.08 -11.09 -5.02
C ILE A 360 2.84 -12.22 -5.76
N GLN A 361 2.44 -13.47 -5.54
CA GLN A 361 3.09 -14.61 -6.17
C GLN A 361 2.89 -14.60 -7.70
N MET A 362 1.69 -14.27 -8.18
CA MET A 362 1.41 -14.14 -9.62
C MET A 362 2.27 -13.04 -10.25
N ALA A 363 2.36 -11.87 -9.62
CA ALA A 363 3.19 -10.75 -10.07
C ALA A 363 4.66 -11.17 -10.22
N ASN A 364 5.23 -11.75 -9.16
CA ASN A 364 6.64 -12.19 -9.16
C ASN A 364 6.92 -13.24 -10.25
N ARG A 365 6.02 -14.20 -10.47
CA ARG A 365 6.17 -15.21 -11.53
C ARG A 365 6.12 -14.62 -12.93
N ALA A 366 5.43 -13.50 -13.10
CA ALA A 366 5.35 -12.77 -14.37
C ALA A 366 6.52 -11.78 -14.59
N GLY A 367 7.43 -11.64 -13.60
CA GLY A 367 8.52 -10.68 -13.64
C GLY A 367 8.11 -9.25 -13.26
N TYR A 368 6.92 -9.08 -12.68
CA TYR A 368 6.48 -7.82 -12.08
C TYR A 368 7.02 -7.71 -10.66
N THR A 369 7.35 -6.50 -10.23
CA THR A 369 7.56 -6.20 -8.81
C THR A 369 6.23 -6.04 -8.09
N ALA A 370 6.25 -6.23 -6.77
CA ALA A 370 5.10 -5.98 -5.91
C ALA A 370 5.49 -4.92 -4.86
N VAL A 371 4.67 -3.89 -4.71
CA VAL A 371 4.84 -2.84 -3.69
C VAL A 371 3.75 -3.03 -2.65
N VAL A 372 4.10 -3.44 -1.45
CA VAL A 372 3.13 -3.56 -0.35
C VAL A 372 2.78 -2.17 0.15
N SER A 373 1.48 -1.87 0.26
CA SER A 373 1.01 -0.50 0.47
C SER A 373 0.01 -0.38 1.62
N HIS A 374 0.07 0.76 2.29
CA HIS A 374 -0.94 1.26 3.21
C HIS A 374 -2.18 1.78 2.45
N ARG A 375 -3.13 2.35 3.21
CA ARG A 375 -4.24 3.17 2.68
C ARG A 375 -4.21 4.57 3.32
N SER A 376 -5.05 5.48 2.78
CA SER A 376 -5.17 6.85 3.32
C SER A 376 -5.68 6.86 4.77
N GLY A 377 -6.67 6.01 5.08
CA GLY A 377 -7.14 5.76 6.45
C GLY A 377 -6.47 4.53 7.04
N GLU A 378 -5.56 4.74 7.95
CA GLU A 378 -4.78 3.71 8.63
C GLU A 378 -5.05 3.65 10.13
N THR A 379 -4.53 2.62 10.77
CA THR A 379 -4.51 2.44 12.21
C THR A 379 -3.07 2.20 12.66
N GLU A 380 -2.85 1.88 13.93
CA GLU A 380 -1.55 1.40 14.45
C GLU A 380 -1.17 -0.01 13.98
N ASP A 381 -2.07 -0.75 13.32
CA ASP A 381 -1.78 -2.08 12.80
C ASP A 381 -0.60 -2.03 11.80
N ALA A 382 0.37 -2.90 12.01
CA ALA A 382 1.61 -2.94 11.23
C ALA A 382 1.73 -4.21 10.34
N THR A 383 0.66 -4.97 10.15
CA THR A 383 0.66 -6.25 9.43
C THR A 383 1.29 -6.17 8.04
N ILE A 384 1.10 -5.05 7.33
CA ILE A 384 1.69 -4.87 5.99
C ILE A 384 3.23 -4.88 6.00
N ALA A 385 3.86 -4.48 7.10
CA ALA A 385 5.31 -4.58 7.28
C ALA A 385 5.75 -6.05 7.32
N ASP A 386 5.05 -6.87 8.09
CA ASP A 386 5.29 -8.31 8.17
C ASP A 386 5.05 -9.00 6.81
N ILE A 387 3.97 -8.66 6.10
CA ILE A 387 3.69 -9.20 4.76
C ILE A 387 4.80 -8.84 3.77
N ALA A 388 5.30 -7.59 3.79
CA ALA A 388 6.37 -7.18 2.89
C ALA A 388 7.66 -7.98 3.08
N VAL A 389 8.03 -8.29 4.33
CA VAL A 389 9.20 -9.13 4.63
C VAL A 389 8.90 -10.61 4.35
N ALA A 390 7.73 -11.11 4.74
CA ALA A 390 7.32 -12.49 4.53
C ALA A 390 7.48 -12.94 3.07
N LEU A 391 7.03 -12.11 2.14
CA LEU A 391 7.05 -12.42 0.71
C LEU A 391 8.34 -11.92 0.00
N ASN A 392 9.29 -11.35 0.75
CA ASN A 392 10.46 -10.69 0.17
C ASN A 392 10.06 -9.72 -0.95
N ALA A 393 8.99 -8.96 -0.75
CA ALA A 393 8.38 -8.10 -1.77
C ALA A 393 9.35 -7.01 -2.27
N GLY A 394 10.33 -6.65 -1.44
CA GLY A 394 11.41 -5.73 -1.78
C GLY A 394 11.03 -4.24 -1.75
N GLN A 395 9.75 -3.88 -1.68
CA GLN A 395 9.28 -2.49 -1.65
C GLN A 395 8.06 -2.33 -0.75
N ILE A 396 7.96 -1.17 -0.08
CA ILE A 396 6.80 -0.79 0.74
C ILE A 396 6.47 0.69 0.56
N LYS A 397 5.18 1.00 0.37
CA LYS A 397 4.62 2.35 0.30
C LYS A 397 3.74 2.56 1.53
N THR A 398 4.24 3.31 2.54
CA THR A 398 3.49 3.47 3.80
C THR A 398 3.60 4.87 4.40
N GLY A 399 3.63 5.90 3.52
CA GLY A 399 3.55 7.31 3.89
C GLY A 399 4.87 7.94 4.31
N ALA A 400 4.79 9.08 4.97
CA ALA A 400 5.92 9.87 5.46
C ALA A 400 6.48 9.31 6.78
N PRO A 401 7.69 9.74 7.22
CA PRO A 401 8.21 9.45 8.56
C PRO A 401 7.53 10.33 9.63
N SER A 402 6.25 10.48 9.53
CA SER A 402 5.39 11.38 10.30
C SER A 402 4.00 10.77 10.42
N ARG A 403 3.29 11.02 11.53
CA ARG A 403 2.04 10.40 11.96
C ARG A 403 2.24 8.95 12.41
N THR A 404 1.71 8.62 13.59
CA THR A 404 1.93 7.32 14.25
C THR A 404 1.42 6.15 13.43
N ASP A 405 0.31 6.32 12.72
CA ASP A 405 -0.29 5.33 11.82
C ASP A 405 0.66 4.92 10.68
N ARG A 406 1.56 5.79 10.24
CA ARG A 406 2.61 5.50 9.25
C ARG A 406 3.87 4.96 9.92
N VAL A 407 4.33 5.65 10.97
CA VAL A 407 5.56 5.31 11.69
C VAL A 407 5.48 3.93 12.35
N ALA A 408 4.29 3.45 12.73
CA ALA A 408 4.09 2.10 13.27
C ALA A 408 4.64 1.01 12.34
N LYS A 409 4.44 1.13 11.01
CA LYS A 409 4.92 0.18 10.00
C LYS A 409 6.44 0.24 9.88
N TYR A 410 7.02 1.44 9.85
CA TYR A 410 8.48 1.62 9.82
C TYR A 410 9.15 1.08 11.09
N ASN A 411 8.57 1.32 12.26
CA ASN A 411 9.06 0.79 13.52
C ASN A 411 9.00 -0.74 13.56
N GLN A 412 7.96 -1.34 12.97
CA GLN A 412 7.87 -2.81 12.86
C GLN A 412 9.00 -3.36 11.99
N LEU A 413 9.30 -2.72 10.85
CA LEU A 413 10.41 -3.11 10.00
C LEU A 413 11.77 -3.00 10.69
N LEU A 414 11.97 -1.97 11.56
CA LEU A 414 13.19 -1.88 12.38
C LEU A 414 13.31 -3.04 13.35
N ARG A 415 12.21 -3.48 14.00
CA ARG A 415 12.19 -4.63 14.91
C ARG A 415 12.52 -5.92 14.14
N ILE A 416 11.94 -6.11 12.97
CA ILE A 416 12.20 -7.26 12.10
C ILE A 416 13.67 -7.28 11.66
N GLU A 417 14.25 -6.13 11.27
CA GLU A 417 15.66 -6.04 10.89
C GLU A 417 16.57 -6.43 12.06
N GLU A 418 16.26 -5.96 13.28
CA GLU A 418 17.00 -6.29 14.49
C GLU A 418 16.89 -7.79 14.84
N GLU A 419 15.69 -8.37 14.73
CA GLU A 419 15.44 -9.78 14.99
C GLU A 419 16.17 -10.70 14.02
N LEU A 420 16.19 -10.36 12.72
CA LEU A 420 16.93 -11.09 11.70
C LEU A 420 18.45 -11.00 11.89
N GLY A 421 18.93 -9.87 12.42
CA GLY A 421 20.36 -9.59 12.57
C GLY A 421 21.06 -9.24 11.25
N GLU A 422 22.25 -8.64 11.36
CA GLU A 422 23.02 -8.13 10.22
C GLU A 422 23.45 -9.21 9.23
N ASP A 423 23.63 -10.45 9.68
CA ASP A 423 24.07 -11.57 8.84
C ASP A 423 22.94 -12.13 7.96
N VAL A 424 21.67 -11.94 8.33
CA VAL A 424 20.50 -12.51 7.65
C VAL A 424 19.68 -11.46 6.93
N ALA A 425 19.45 -10.30 7.56
CA ALA A 425 18.66 -9.22 7.01
C ALA A 425 19.25 -8.73 5.68
N GLN A 426 18.42 -8.66 4.65
CA GLN A 426 18.82 -8.19 3.33
C GLN A 426 18.09 -6.89 2.98
N PHE A 427 18.84 -5.88 2.57
CA PHE A 427 18.29 -4.67 1.97
C PHE A 427 18.81 -4.53 0.55
N LEU A 428 17.91 -4.65 -0.43
CA LEU A 428 18.30 -4.81 -1.83
C LEU A 428 18.76 -3.50 -2.49
N GLY A 429 18.40 -2.33 -1.92
CA GLY A 429 18.67 -1.06 -2.55
C GLY A 429 18.10 -1.03 -3.98
N LYS A 430 18.87 -0.52 -4.93
CA LYS A 430 18.47 -0.43 -6.34
C LYS A 430 18.13 -1.79 -6.99
N LYS A 431 18.63 -2.91 -6.42
CA LYS A 431 18.32 -4.27 -6.91
C LYS A 431 16.86 -4.69 -6.69
N ALA A 432 16.10 -3.97 -5.85
CA ALA A 432 14.66 -4.19 -5.68
C ALA A 432 13.87 -3.99 -6.98
N PHE A 433 14.43 -3.26 -7.95
CA PHE A 433 13.83 -3.03 -9.27
C PHE A 433 14.30 -4.08 -10.29
N PHE A 434 14.09 -5.36 -9.99
CA PHE A 434 14.54 -6.46 -10.87
C PHE A 434 13.82 -6.50 -12.22
N ASN A 435 12.67 -5.86 -12.34
CA ASN A 435 11.85 -5.70 -13.53
C ASN A 435 12.43 -4.71 -14.57
N LEU A 436 13.43 -3.92 -14.22
CA LEU A 436 14.03 -2.94 -15.12
C LEU A 436 15.24 -3.48 -15.86
N LYS A 437 15.35 -3.19 -17.16
CA LYS A 437 16.46 -3.66 -18.03
C LYS A 437 17.74 -2.87 -17.84
N ASN A 438 17.64 -1.58 -17.53
CA ASN A 438 18.79 -0.68 -17.34
C ASN A 438 18.88 -0.28 -15.85
N LYS A 439 19.65 -1.04 -15.08
CA LYS A 439 19.86 -0.83 -13.63
C LYS A 439 21.04 0.08 -13.35
#